data_e00e1d4385ce56fe92c5c0d31dfd1999
#
_entry.id   e00e1d4385ce56fe92c5c0d31dfd1999
#
_cell.length_a   1.000
_cell.length_b   1.000
_cell.length_c   1.000
_cell.angle_alpha   90.00
_cell.angle_beta   90.00
_cell.angle_gamma   90.00
#
_symmetry.space_group_name_H-M   'P 1'
#
loop_
_entity.id
_entity.type
_entity.pdbx_description
1 polymer ?
#
loop_
_entity_poly.entity_id
_entity_poly.type
_entity_poly.pdbx_seq_one_letter_code
_entity_poly.pdbx_strand_id
1 'polypeptide(L)'
;MACLTSMIEPLRASNEISETKSFEWKLFSENADKVEASANVAFETDGKIEEIEKLDALILLSPPNADFINSRSVGVIRRLERHGCTIGAVSGGVFLLAKAKVRPNIRYSVHWCYAAAFTNQFPNNISSEQVIETDRNIMTASGAAAAFDLALLLVRSRLGSSVAAEVACWFQHPIMRNQDVKQVIPSLNELEGLEEMPELARKAISLVNQKINYPLQVNDIADEIGI
;
A
#
# COMPACT_ATOMS: atom_id res chain seq x y z
N MET A 1 -4.81 3.57 9.73
CA MET A 1 -4.30 2.95 10.97
C MET A 1 -3.57 1.65 10.68
N ALA A 2 -4.24 0.59 10.23
CA ALA A 2 -3.63 -0.73 10.05
C ALA A 2 -2.28 -0.72 9.30
N CYS A 3 -2.15 -0.03 8.17
CA CYS A 3 -0.88 0.07 7.44
C CYS A 3 0.26 0.68 8.28
N LEU A 4 -0.03 1.70 9.09
CA LEU A 4 0.95 2.34 9.96
C LEU A 4 1.44 1.37 11.04
N THR A 5 0.52 0.75 11.76
CA THR A 5 0.87 -0.19 12.83
C THR A 5 1.56 -1.44 12.28
N SER A 6 1.14 -1.95 11.11
CA SER A 6 1.81 -3.06 10.43
C SER A 6 3.24 -2.73 9.98
N MET A 7 3.56 -1.45 9.74
CA MET A 7 4.94 -1.04 9.48
C MET A 7 5.76 -0.92 10.77
N ILE A 8 5.21 -0.34 11.84
CA ILE A 8 5.95 -0.01 13.06
C ILE A 8 6.18 -1.24 13.94
N GLU A 9 5.16 -2.08 14.14
CA GLU A 9 5.22 -3.18 15.10
C GLU A 9 6.32 -4.21 14.83
N PRO A 10 6.58 -4.65 13.58
CA PRO A 10 7.72 -5.53 13.29
C PRO A 10 9.08 -4.89 13.62
N LEU A 11 9.21 -3.57 13.39
CA LEU A 11 10.45 -2.84 13.70
C LEU A 11 10.65 -2.75 15.22
N ARG A 12 9.58 -2.47 15.98
CA ARG A 12 9.59 -2.47 17.44
C ARG A 12 10.02 -3.84 17.99
N ALA A 13 9.35 -4.90 17.54
CA ALA A 13 9.65 -6.26 17.99
C ALA A 13 11.07 -6.69 17.64
N SER A 14 11.59 -6.29 16.47
CA SER A 14 12.97 -6.60 16.07
C SER A 14 14.00 -5.95 16.99
N ASN A 15 13.76 -4.72 17.46
CA ASN A 15 14.62 -4.07 18.45
C ASN A 15 14.61 -4.84 19.79
N GLU A 16 13.46 -5.34 20.20
CA GLU A 16 13.30 -6.10 21.44
C GLU A 16 13.99 -7.47 21.32
N ILE A 17 13.75 -8.21 20.25
CA ILE A 17 14.35 -9.54 20.00
C ILE A 17 15.86 -9.46 19.85
N SER A 18 16.38 -8.44 19.16
CA SER A 18 17.84 -8.28 18.97
C SER A 18 18.53 -7.58 20.11
N GLU A 19 17.81 -7.13 21.15
CA GLU A 19 18.31 -6.35 22.28
C GLU A 19 19.10 -5.09 21.85
N THR A 20 18.81 -4.60 20.63
CA THR A 20 19.49 -3.43 20.04
C THR A 20 18.48 -2.47 19.44
N LYS A 21 18.69 -1.15 19.62
CA LYS A 21 17.88 -0.12 18.96
C LYS A 21 18.34 0.05 17.50
N SER A 22 18.03 -0.93 16.66
CA SER A 22 18.38 -0.94 15.24
C SER A 22 17.42 -0.12 14.37
N PHE A 23 16.20 0.10 14.83
CA PHE A 23 15.18 0.91 14.17
C PHE A 23 14.66 2.00 15.10
N GLU A 24 14.46 3.16 14.51
CA GLU A 24 13.76 4.29 15.09
C GLU A 24 12.78 4.83 14.04
N TRP A 25 11.60 5.24 14.44
CA TRP A 25 10.59 5.80 13.53
C TRP A 25 10.10 7.14 14.03
N LYS A 26 9.70 7.97 13.09
CA LYS A 26 9.07 9.26 13.32
C LYS A 26 7.90 9.40 12.38
N LEU A 27 6.87 10.10 12.82
CA LEU A 27 5.68 10.40 12.03
C LEU A 27 5.75 11.84 11.53
N PHE A 28 5.59 12.01 10.24
CA PHE A 28 5.60 13.33 9.60
C PHE A 28 4.30 13.58 8.85
N SER A 29 3.88 14.83 8.80
CA SER A 29 2.79 15.29 7.96
C SER A 29 3.21 16.50 7.12
N GLU A 30 2.37 16.97 6.20
CA GLU A 30 2.67 18.18 5.43
C GLU A 30 2.41 19.45 6.22
N ASN A 31 1.35 19.50 7.04
CA ASN A 31 0.87 20.74 7.66
C ASN A 31 0.19 20.57 9.01
N ALA A 32 0.09 19.38 9.55
CA ALA A 32 -0.67 19.13 10.79
C ALA A 32 0.21 18.49 11.86
N ASP A 33 0.04 18.92 13.09
CA ASP A 33 0.70 18.31 14.25
C ASP A 33 0.00 17.01 14.67
N LYS A 34 -1.18 16.73 14.08
CA LYS A 34 -1.99 15.55 14.35
C LYS A 34 -2.71 15.08 13.08
N VAL A 35 -2.63 13.82 12.78
CA VAL A 35 -3.26 13.19 11.62
C VAL A 35 -4.27 12.15 12.08
N GLU A 36 -5.51 12.27 11.63
CA GLU A 36 -6.56 11.30 11.90
C GLU A 36 -6.53 10.16 10.87
N ALA A 37 -6.49 8.93 11.37
CA ALA A 37 -6.57 7.74 10.54
C ALA A 37 -8.04 7.38 10.21
N SER A 38 -8.25 6.55 9.19
CA SER A 38 -9.58 6.10 8.74
C SER A 38 -10.42 5.38 9.80
N ALA A 39 -9.81 5.00 10.93
CA ALA A 39 -10.49 4.40 12.07
C ALA A 39 -10.83 5.42 13.18
N ASN A 40 -10.81 6.72 12.86
CA ASN A 40 -11.03 7.84 13.81
C ASN A 40 -10.04 7.84 14.99
N VAL A 41 -8.84 7.29 14.77
CA VAL A 41 -7.73 7.34 15.73
C VAL A 41 -6.74 8.37 15.23
N ALA A 42 -6.41 9.32 16.08
CA ALA A 42 -5.48 10.36 15.75
C ALA A 42 -4.08 10.02 16.25
N PHE A 43 -3.08 10.34 15.43
CA PHE A 43 -1.66 10.21 15.71
C PHE A 43 -1.02 11.59 15.74
N GLU A 44 -0.25 11.87 16.76
CA GLU A 44 0.61 13.04 16.81
C GLU A 44 1.79 12.84 15.85
N THR A 45 2.26 13.92 15.24
CA THR A 45 3.41 13.89 14.33
C THR A 45 4.63 14.50 15.01
N ASP A 46 5.81 13.98 14.68
CA ASP A 46 7.09 14.46 15.20
C ASP A 46 7.58 15.73 14.48
N GLY A 47 6.95 16.07 13.35
CA GLY A 47 7.31 17.26 12.55
C GLY A 47 6.71 17.27 11.16
N LYS A 48 7.14 18.21 10.35
CA LYS A 48 6.68 18.37 8.96
C LYS A 48 7.63 17.70 7.99
N ILE A 49 7.08 17.15 6.89
CA ILE A 49 7.89 16.51 5.85
C ILE A 49 8.99 17.42 5.28
N GLU A 50 8.74 18.73 5.25
CA GLU A 50 9.72 19.72 4.76
C GLU A 50 10.96 19.84 5.65
N GLU A 51 10.88 19.46 6.91
CA GLU A 51 11.94 19.54 7.91
C GLU A 51 12.88 18.31 7.85
N ILE A 52 12.51 17.29 7.07
CA ILE A 52 13.32 16.08 6.95
C ILE A 52 14.59 16.39 6.17
N GLU A 53 15.73 16.27 6.82
CA GLU A 53 17.03 16.42 6.19
C GLU A 53 17.56 15.09 5.66
N LYS A 54 17.52 14.05 6.48
CA LYS A 54 18.05 12.73 6.17
C LYS A 54 17.23 11.63 6.82
N LEU A 55 17.00 10.55 6.09
CA LEU A 55 16.36 9.31 6.55
C LEU A 55 17.00 8.13 5.83
N ASP A 56 16.99 6.96 6.48
CA ASP A 56 17.31 5.68 5.83
C ASP A 56 16.11 5.16 5.01
N ALA A 57 14.89 5.38 5.52
CA ALA A 57 13.65 5.03 4.82
C ALA A 57 12.55 6.06 5.08
N LEU A 58 11.75 6.37 4.06
CA LEU A 58 10.52 7.16 4.13
C LEU A 58 9.36 6.32 3.59
N ILE A 59 8.33 6.11 4.40
CA ILE A 59 7.14 5.33 4.01
C ILE A 59 5.93 6.25 3.85
N LEU A 60 5.36 6.29 2.64
CA LEU A 60 4.17 7.08 2.34
C LEU A 60 2.91 6.29 2.65
N LEU A 61 2.08 6.85 3.52
CA LEU A 61 0.80 6.29 3.95
C LEU A 61 -0.29 7.34 3.69
N SER A 62 -1.27 7.03 2.86
CA SER A 62 -2.39 7.93 2.57
C SER A 62 -3.62 7.18 2.06
N PRO A 63 -4.81 7.80 2.05
CA PRO A 63 -5.90 7.33 1.21
C PRO A 63 -5.56 7.53 -0.29
N PRO A 64 -6.21 6.79 -1.21
CA PRO A 64 -5.90 6.85 -2.66
C PRO A 64 -6.22 8.20 -3.31
N ASN A 65 -7.14 8.96 -2.73
CA ASN A 65 -7.54 10.29 -3.20
C ASN A 65 -6.69 11.43 -2.60
N ALA A 66 -5.65 11.13 -1.83
CA ALA A 66 -4.78 12.15 -1.27
C ALA A 66 -3.98 12.87 -2.37
N ASP A 67 -3.69 14.12 -2.12
CA ASP A 67 -2.79 14.94 -2.92
C ASP A 67 -1.78 15.65 -2.04
N PHE A 68 -0.66 16.08 -2.64
CA PHE A 68 0.27 16.94 -1.94
C PHE A 68 -0.33 18.35 -1.80
N ILE A 69 -0.31 18.84 -0.59
CA ILE A 69 -0.73 20.21 -0.27
C ILE A 69 0.36 21.20 -0.72
N ASN A 70 1.62 20.76 -0.61
CA ASN A 70 2.77 21.60 -0.91
C ASN A 70 3.72 20.90 -1.91
N SER A 71 4.08 21.62 -2.98
CA SER A 71 5.07 21.12 -3.95
C SER A 71 6.46 20.87 -3.35
N ARG A 72 6.79 21.51 -2.22
CA ARG A 72 8.05 21.26 -1.49
C ARG A 72 8.13 19.83 -0.98
N SER A 73 7.01 19.23 -0.54
CA SER A 73 6.96 17.82 -0.11
C SER A 73 7.46 16.87 -1.21
N VAL A 74 7.04 17.11 -2.44
CA VAL A 74 7.54 16.36 -3.62
C VAL A 74 9.05 16.54 -3.79
N GLY A 75 9.53 17.76 -3.59
CA GLY A 75 10.97 18.10 -3.63
C GLY A 75 11.77 17.31 -2.60
N VAL A 76 11.27 17.21 -1.37
CA VAL A 76 11.89 16.44 -0.28
C VAL A 76 11.96 14.94 -0.64
N ILE A 77 10.85 14.35 -1.09
CA ILE A 77 10.81 12.92 -1.48
C ILE A 77 11.83 12.63 -2.58
N ARG A 78 11.89 13.44 -3.63
CA ARG A 78 12.86 13.30 -4.73
C ARG A 78 14.30 13.49 -4.26
N ARG A 79 14.54 14.41 -3.34
CA ARG A 79 15.86 14.64 -2.76
C ARG A 79 16.30 13.43 -1.95
N LEU A 80 15.44 12.93 -1.05
CA LEU A 80 15.75 11.76 -0.21
C LEU A 80 16.05 10.53 -1.08
N GLU A 81 15.23 10.27 -2.10
CA GLU A 81 15.45 9.14 -3.04
C GLU A 81 16.83 9.24 -3.71
N ARG A 82 17.19 10.41 -4.25
CA ARG A 82 18.49 10.63 -4.90
C ARG A 82 19.68 10.47 -3.96
N HIS A 83 19.49 10.68 -2.67
CA HIS A 83 20.52 10.46 -1.65
C HIS A 83 20.51 9.02 -1.08
N GLY A 84 19.79 8.11 -1.70
CA GLY A 84 19.78 6.69 -1.37
C GLY A 84 18.81 6.28 -0.26
N CYS A 85 17.95 7.20 0.21
CA CYS A 85 16.87 6.85 1.12
C CYS A 85 15.93 5.84 0.45
N THR A 86 15.54 4.81 1.17
CA THR A 86 14.48 3.89 0.72
C THR A 86 13.15 4.61 0.75
N ILE A 87 12.47 4.70 -0.39
CA ILE A 87 11.12 5.27 -0.46
C ILE A 87 10.11 4.16 -0.56
N GLY A 88 9.31 4.02 0.48
CA GLY A 88 8.20 3.07 0.54
C GLY A 88 6.86 3.73 0.31
N ALA A 89 5.89 2.99 -0.21
CA ALA A 89 4.49 3.42 -0.27
C ALA A 89 3.55 2.24 -0.04
N VAL A 90 2.53 2.43 0.78
CA VAL A 90 1.60 1.37 1.16
C VAL A 90 0.17 1.79 0.86
N SER A 91 -0.61 0.88 0.28
CA SER A 91 -2.03 1.09 -0.04
C SER A 91 -2.22 2.37 -0.88
N GLY A 92 -3.02 3.34 -0.44
CA GLY A 92 -3.20 4.62 -1.14
C GLY A 92 -1.92 5.46 -1.29
N GLY A 93 -0.90 5.24 -0.46
CA GLY A 93 0.39 5.95 -0.57
C GLY A 93 1.08 5.80 -1.92
N VAL A 94 0.77 4.73 -2.68
CA VAL A 94 1.30 4.53 -4.04
C VAL A 94 0.89 5.64 -5.01
N PHE A 95 -0.28 6.27 -4.79
CA PHE A 95 -0.74 7.42 -5.60
C PHE A 95 0.16 8.63 -5.37
N LEU A 96 0.53 8.92 -4.11
CA LEU A 96 1.48 9.99 -3.80
C LEU A 96 2.86 9.72 -4.38
N LEU A 97 3.33 8.47 -4.29
CA LEU A 97 4.62 8.09 -4.88
C LEU A 97 4.62 8.27 -6.40
N ALA A 98 3.54 7.87 -7.09
CA ALA A 98 3.39 8.08 -8.54
C ALA A 98 3.33 9.57 -8.90
N LYS A 99 2.59 10.40 -8.13
CA LYS A 99 2.56 11.87 -8.29
C LYS A 99 3.93 12.51 -8.06
N ALA A 100 4.71 11.99 -7.14
CA ALA A 100 6.06 12.48 -6.86
C ALA A 100 7.03 12.25 -8.04
N LYS A 101 6.75 11.30 -8.95
CA LYS A 101 7.57 11.01 -10.14
C LYS A 101 9.07 10.89 -9.78
N VAL A 102 9.37 10.12 -8.76
CA VAL A 102 10.76 9.95 -8.27
C VAL A 102 11.63 9.24 -9.31
N ARG A 103 11.05 8.31 -10.08
CA ARG A 103 11.73 7.56 -11.13
C ARG A 103 10.73 7.09 -12.21
N PRO A 104 11.13 7.00 -13.49
CA PRO A 104 10.30 6.41 -14.55
C PRO A 104 10.27 4.88 -14.48
N ASN A 105 9.26 4.28 -15.09
CA ASN A 105 9.11 2.84 -15.32
C ASN A 105 9.11 1.96 -14.06
N ILE A 106 8.67 2.52 -12.92
CA ILE A 106 8.48 1.74 -11.69
C ILE A 106 7.22 0.89 -11.82
N ARG A 107 7.30 -0.35 -11.32
CA ARG A 107 6.12 -1.19 -11.06
C ARG A 107 5.61 -0.88 -9.65
N TYR A 108 4.31 -0.69 -9.53
CA TYR A 108 3.65 -0.35 -8.26
C TYR A 108 2.77 -1.51 -7.82
N SER A 109 2.96 -2.01 -6.60
CA SER A 109 2.01 -2.89 -5.94
C SER A 109 0.78 -2.06 -5.55
N VAL A 110 -0.24 -2.09 -6.39
CA VAL A 110 -1.49 -1.33 -6.20
C VAL A 110 -2.54 -2.29 -5.65
N HIS A 111 -3.21 -1.90 -4.56
CA HIS A 111 -4.30 -2.71 -4.03
C HIS A 111 -5.38 -2.93 -5.09
N TRP A 112 -5.84 -4.16 -5.24
CA TRP A 112 -6.77 -4.57 -6.31
C TRP A 112 -7.98 -3.64 -6.47
N CYS A 113 -8.58 -3.16 -5.37
CA CYS A 113 -9.74 -2.26 -5.44
C CYS A 113 -9.41 -0.86 -5.98
N TYR A 114 -8.12 -0.49 -6.09
CA TYR A 114 -7.67 0.80 -6.62
C TYR A 114 -6.96 0.67 -7.98
N ALA A 115 -6.77 -0.54 -8.49
CA ALA A 115 -5.97 -0.79 -9.69
C ALA A 115 -6.50 -0.03 -10.92
N ALA A 116 -7.82 -0.06 -11.15
CA ALA A 116 -8.45 0.64 -12.25
C ALA A 116 -8.27 2.18 -12.14
N ALA A 117 -8.49 2.74 -10.94
CA ALA A 117 -8.30 4.16 -10.69
C ALA A 117 -6.85 4.60 -10.87
N PHE A 118 -5.91 3.78 -10.40
CA PHE A 118 -4.47 4.04 -10.55
C PHE A 118 -4.06 4.04 -12.02
N THR A 119 -4.45 3.02 -12.80
CA THR A 119 -4.13 2.90 -14.23
C THR A 119 -4.73 4.06 -15.03
N ASN A 120 -5.95 4.47 -14.71
CA ASN A 120 -6.59 5.61 -15.36
C ASN A 120 -5.87 6.94 -15.05
N GLN A 121 -5.45 7.15 -13.80
CA GLN A 121 -4.77 8.38 -13.38
C GLN A 121 -3.30 8.43 -13.83
N PHE A 122 -2.65 7.27 -13.93
CA PHE A 122 -1.22 7.14 -14.26
C PHE A 122 -0.99 6.15 -15.41
N PRO A 123 -1.46 6.43 -16.64
CA PRO A 123 -1.42 5.48 -17.76
C PRO A 123 0.00 5.06 -18.18
N ASN A 124 1.02 5.85 -17.81
CA ASN A 124 2.43 5.55 -18.10
C ASN A 124 3.12 4.76 -16.99
N ASN A 125 2.42 4.42 -15.91
CA ASN A 125 2.96 3.66 -14.78
C ASN A 125 2.42 2.21 -14.84
N ILE A 126 3.21 1.28 -14.34
CA ILE A 126 2.84 -0.14 -14.36
C ILE A 126 2.19 -0.51 -13.02
N SER A 127 0.89 -0.78 -13.05
CA SER A 127 0.18 -1.40 -11.92
C SER A 127 0.46 -2.90 -11.89
N SER A 128 0.80 -3.42 -10.72
CA SER A 128 1.09 -4.83 -10.49
C SER A 128 0.09 -5.45 -9.52
N GLU A 129 -0.26 -6.70 -9.75
CA GLU A 129 -1.08 -7.52 -8.86
C GLU A 129 -0.28 -8.15 -7.70
N GLN A 130 1.03 -7.95 -7.66
CA GLN A 130 1.86 -8.49 -6.59
C GLN A 130 1.54 -7.80 -5.25
N VAL A 131 1.67 -8.54 -4.14
CA VAL A 131 1.46 -7.95 -2.80
C VAL A 131 2.54 -6.93 -2.45
N ILE A 132 3.75 -7.11 -2.99
CA ILE A 132 4.91 -6.23 -2.84
C ILE A 132 5.63 -6.09 -4.17
N GLU A 133 6.07 -4.89 -4.48
CA GLU A 133 7.03 -4.61 -5.55
C GLU A 133 8.23 -3.86 -4.99
N THR A 134 9.43 -4.23 -5.43
CA THR A 134 10.66 -3.51 -5.07
C THR A 134 11.50 -3.25 -6.32
N ASP A 135 12.00 -2.03 -6.45
CA ASP A 135 12.93 -1.61 -7.48
C ASP A 135 14.02 -0.72 -6.85
N ARG A 136 15.20 -1.29 -6.66
CA ARG A 136 16.32 -0.64 -5.99
C ARG A 136 15.92 -0.16 -4.58
N ASN A 137 15.89 1.17 -4.35
CA ASN A 137 15.48 1.80 -3.10
C ASN A 137 14.01 2.22 -3.07
N ILE A 138 13.18 1.73 -3.99
CA ILE A 138 11.73 1.97 -3.99
C ILE A 138 11.01 0.67 -3.66
N MET A 139 10.05 0.74 -2.74
CA MET A 139 9.28 -0.40 -2.27
C MET A 139 7.80 -0.03 -2.20
N THR A 140 6.92 -0.89 -2.69
CA THR A 140 5.48 -0.67 -2.58
C THR A 140 4.75 -1.90 -2.09
N ALA A 141 3.69 -1.71 -1.32
CA ALA A 141 2.89 -2.79 -0.76
C ALA A 141 1.38 -2.51 -0.92
N SER A 142 0.63 -3.51 -1.32
CA SER A 142 -0.78 -3.35 -1.68
C SER A 142 -1.70 -2.99 -0.52
N GLY A 143 -1.42 -3.43 0.70
CA GLY A 143 -2.28 -3.18 1.85
C GLY A 143 -1.63 -3.47 3.19
N ALA A 144 -2.42 -3.48 4.26
CA ALA A 144 -1.90 -3.57 5.63
C ALA A 144 -1.11 -4.87 5.91
N ALA A 145 -1.60 -6.02 5.46
CA ALA A 145 -0.87 -7.27 5.64
C ALA A 145 0.43 -7.30 4.81
N ALA A 146 0.42 -6.71 3.61
CA ALA A 146 1.62 -6.54 2.80
C ALA A 146 2.59 -5.50 3.38
N ALA A 147 2.10 -4.51 4.13
CA ALA A 147 2.94 -3.57 4.89
C ALA A 147 3.74 -4.30 5.97
N PHE A 148 3.14 -5.29 6.62
CA PHE A 148 3.83 -6.12 7.60
C PHE A 148 4.99 -6.90 6.94
N ASP A 149 4.75 -7.53 5.80
CA ASP A 149 5.80 -8.21 5.03
C ASP A 149 6.89 -7.23 4.57
N LEU A 150 6.52 -6.01 4.17
CA LEU A 150 7.46 -4.97 3.79
C LEU A 150 8.37 -4.58 4.98
N ALA A 151 7.81 -4.44 6.17
CA ALA A 151 8.58 -4.20 7.39
C ALA A 151 9.52 -5.38 7.72
N LEU A 152 9.06 -6.63 7.55
CA LEU A 152 9.93 -7.80 7.69
C LEU A 152 11.08 -7.81 6.67
N LEU A 153 10.88 -7.30 5.45
CA LEU A 153 11.97 -7.13 4.48
C LEU A 153 13.02 -6.12 4.97
N LEU A 154 12.59 -5.02 5.61
CA LEU A 154 13.51 -4.04 6.22
C LEU A 154 14.27 -4.69 7.40
N VAL A 155 13.58 -5.43 8.27
CA VAL A 155 14.22 -6.18 9.36
C VAL A 155 15.24 -7.17 8.81
N ARG A 156 14.87 -7.96 7.80
CA ARG A 156 15.76 -8.93 7.16
C ARG A 156 17.01 -8.27 6.57
N SER A 157 16.85 -7.12 5.92
CA SER A 157 17.98 -6.41 5.31
C SER A 157 18.95 -5.85 6.35
N ARG A 158 18.48 -5.51 7.54
CA ARG A 158 19.30 -4.89 8.60
C ARG A 158 19.84 -5.89 9.61
N LEU A 159 19.03 -6.86 10.02
CA LEU A 159 19.30 -7.78 11.12
C LEU A 159 19.42 -9.25 10.69
N GLY A 160 19.18 -9.54 9.41
CA GLY A 160 19.26 -10.89 8.85
C GLY A 160 17.96 -11.70 8.95
N SER A 161 17.98 -12.85 8.28
CA SER A 161 16.77 -13.68 8.12
C SER A 161 16.31 -14.34 9.42
N SER A 162 17.23 -14.62 10.36
CA SER A 162 16.88 -15.25 11.65
C SER A 162 15.98 -14.34 12.47
N VAL A 163 16.38 -13.06 12.65
CA VAL A 163 15.58 -12.08 13.42
C VAL A 163 14.25 -11.82 12.72
N ALA A 164 14.25 -11.69 11.38
CA ALA A 164 13.01 -11.50 10.64
C ALA A 164 12.03 -12.67 10.82
N ALA A 165 12.52 -13.91 10.81
CA ALA A 165 11.69 -15.10 11.06
C ALA A 165 11.16 -15.12 12.50
N GLU A 166 11.96 -14.75 13.48
CA GLU A 166 11.54 -14.68 14.88
C GLU A 166 10.46 -13.60 15.10
N VAL A 167 10.61 -12.42 14.49
CA VAL A 167 9.58 -11.39 14.47
C VAL A 167 8.28 -11.92 13.83
N ALA A 168 8.38 -12.62 12.70
CA ALA A 168 7.20 -13.20 12.07
C ALA A 168 6.50 -14.21 12.99
N CYS A 169 7.25 -15.07 13.69
CA CYS A 169 6.72 -16.01 14.68
C CYS A 169 6.06 -15.29 15.87
N TRP A 170 6.69 -14.21 16.36
CA TRP A 170 6.13 -13.38 17.44
C TRP A 170 4.72 -12.90 17.14
N PHE A 171 4.48 -12.47 15.90
CA PHE A 171 3.16 -12.02 15.45
C PHE A 171 2.27 -13.12 14.85
N GLN A 172 2.67 -14.40 14.98
CA GLN A 172 1.94 -15.52 14.38
C GLN A 172 1.70 -15.32 12.87
N HIS A 173 2.67 -14.73 12.17
CA HIS A 173 2.68 -14.51 10.73
C HIS A 173 3.56 -15.57 10.05
N PRO A 174 3.02 -16.77 9.77
CA PRO A 174 3.84 -17.97 9.49
C PRO A 174 4.57 -17.92 8.15
N ILE A 175 4.11 -17.08 7.22
CA ILE A 175 4.64 -17.01 5.86
C ILE A 175 4.92 -15.57 5.50
N MET A 176 6.20 -15.24 5.36
CA MET A 176 6.66 -13.98 4.77
C MET A 176 6.41 -14.00 3.27
N ARG A 177 5.54 -13.12 2.78
CA ARG A 177 5.26 -12.98 1.34
C ARG A 177 6.33 -12.11 0.69
N ASN A 178 6.85 -12.61 -0.42
CA ASN A 178 7.83 -11.91 -1.25
C ASN A 178 7.15 -11.30 -2.49
N GLN A 179 7.97 -10.72 -3.39
CA GLN A 179 7.52 -10.07 -4.62
C GLN A 179 6.68 -10.95 -5.56
N ASP A 180 6.89 -12.28 -5.54
CA ASP A 180 6.22 -13.20 -6.47
C ASP A 180 4.82 -13.64 -6.01
N VAL A 181 4.34 -13.11 -4.88
CA VAL A 181 3.03 -13.46 -4.34
C VAL A 181 1.99 -12.46 -4.84
N LYS A 182 1.00 -12.98 -5.58
CA LYS A 182 -0.14 -12.18 -6.05
C LYS A 182 -1.14 -11.90 -4.93
N GLN A 183 -1.85 -10.79 -5.09
CA GLN A 183 -2.98 -10.44 -4.24
C GLN A 183 -4.11 -11.46 -4.43
N VAL A 184 -4.79 -11.79 -3.34
CA VAL A 184 -6.06 -12.51 -3.40
C VAL A 184 -7.15 -11.49 -3.73
N ILE A 185 -7.80 -11.69 -4.87
CA ILE A 185 -8.89 -10.83 -5.34
C ILE A 185 -10.18 -11.62 -5.15
N PRO A 186 -11.19 -11.07 -4.44
CA PRO A 186 -12.47 -11.74 -4.31
C PRO A 186 -13.05 -12.05 -5.69
N SER A 187 -13.29 -13.32 -5.99
CA SER A 187 -14.03 -13.69 -7.20
C SER A 187 -15.52 -13.62 -6.90
N LEU A 188 -16.29 -13.06 -7.85
CA LEU A 188 -17.75 -13.01 -7.71
C LEU A 188 -18.38 -14.40 -7.62
N ASN A 189 -17.67 -15.43 -8.11
CA ASN A 189 -18.13 -16.83 -8.06
C ASN A 189 -17.91 -17.49 -6.69
N GLU A 190 -17.05 -16.91 -5.83
CA GLU A 190 -16.73 -17.40 -4.47
C GLU A 190 -17.51 -16.64 -3.37
N LEU A 191 -18.37 -15.70 -3.76
CA LEU A 191 -19.29 -15.07 -2.81
C LEU A 191 -20.32 -16.11 -2.34
N GLU A 192 -20.10 -16.67 -1.16
CA GLU A 192 -21.14 -17.38 -0.42
C GLU A 192 -22.36 -16.44 -0.30
N GLY A 193 -23.55 -16.93 -0.64
CA GLY A 193 -24.77 -16.10 -0.57
C GLY A 193 -25.26 -15.53 -1.91
N LEU A 194 -24.66 -15.87 -3.06
CA LEU A 194 -25.24 -15.52 -4.37
C LEU A 194 -26.70 -16.02 -4.51
N GLU A 195 -27.02 -17.15 -3.88
CA GLU A 195 -28.37 -17.72 -3.87
C GLU A 195 -29.37 -16.88 -3.06
N GLU A 196 -28.91 -16.14 -2.07
CA GLU A 196 -29.70 -15.26 -1.21
C GLU A 196 -29.90 -13.85 -1.80
N MET A 197 -29.16 -13.52 -2.88
CA MET A 197 -29.29 -12.22 -3.53
C MET A 197 -30.58 -12.12 -4.33
N PRO A 198 -31.15 -10.90 -4.43
CA PRO A 198 -32.27 -10.63 -5.34
C PRO A 198 -31.92 -11.07 -6.77
N GLU A 199 -32.90 -11.63 -7.47
CA GLU A 199 -32.71 -12.17 -8.84
C GLU A 199 -32.07 -11.14 -9.78
N LEU A 200 -32.46 -9.88 -9.65
CA LEU A 200 -31.96 -8.78 -10.46
C LEU A 200 -30.45 -8.57 -10.24
N ALA A 201 -29.99 -8.64 -8.99
CA ALA A 201 -28.56 -8.53 -8.65
C ALA A 201 -27.76 -9.70 -9.22
N ARG A 202 -28.29 -10.91 -9.14
CA ARG A 202 -27.66 -12.11 -9.75
C ARG A 202 -27.57 -12.00 -11.27
N LYS A 203 -28.58 -11.49 -11.95
CA LYS A 203 -28.54 -11.24 -13.40
C LYS A 203 -27.50 -10.22 -13.77
N ALA A 204 -27.40 -9.10 -13.03
CA ALA A 204 -26.39 -8.06 -13.26
C ALA A 204 -24.97 -8.63 -13.07
N ILE A 205 -24.71 -9.36 -11.99
CA ILE A 205 -23.41 -10.00 -11.72
C ILE A 205 -23.06 -11.01 -12.83
N SER A 206 -24.01 -11.85 -13.25
CA SER A 206 -23.78 -12.81 -14.33
C SER A 206 -23.43 -12.13 -15.65
N LEU A 207 -24.13 -11.04 -16.00
CA LEU A 207 -23.86 -10.26 -17.20
C LEU A 207 -22.46 -9.61 -17.16
N VAL A 208 -22.06 -9.01 -16.04
CA VAL A 208 -20.74 -8.43 -15.85
C VAL A 208 -19.66 -9.49 -16.02
N ASN A 209 -19.83 -10.67 -15.42
CA ASN A 209 -18.89 -11.77 -15.54
C ASN A 209 -18.77 -12.30 -16.99
N GLN A 210 -19.86 -12.38 -17.72
CA GLN A 210 -19.85 -12.81 -19.13
C GLN A 210 -19.14 -11.80 -20.04
N LYS A 211 -19.24 -10.52 -19.72
CA LYS A 211 -18.72 -9.42 -20.53
C LYS A 211 -17.51 -8.72 -19.88
N ILE A 212 -16.80 -9.39 -18.97
CA ILE A 212 -15.69 -8.80 -18.19
C ILE A 212 -14.59 -8.17 -19.06
N ASN A 213 -14.42 -8.62 -20.29
CA ASN A 213 -13.43 -8.11 -21.25
C ASN A 213 -13.94 -6.94 -22.12
N TYR A 214 -15.18 -6.51 -21.91
CA TYR A 214 -15.80 -5.43 -22.68
C TYR A 214 -16.09 -4.25 -21.75
N PRO A 215 -15.95 -2.99 -22.23
CA PRO A 215 -16.33 -1.83 -21.45
C PRO A 215 -17.87 -1.81 -21.31
N LEU A 216 -18.38 -2.01 -20.09
CA LEU A 216 -19.80 -1.92 -19.77
C LEU A 216 -20.07 -0.60 -19.04
N GLN A 217 -21.14 0.08 -19.46
CA GLN A 217 -21.72 1.19 -18.73
C GLN A 217 -22.88 0.69 -17.87
N VAL A 218 -23.22 1.43 -16.82
CA VAL A 218 -24.36 1.07 -15.94
C VAL A 218 -25.65 0.96 -16.72
N ASN A 219 -25.87 1.85 -17.71
CA ASN A 219 -27.05 1.81 -18.56
C ASN A 219 -27.13 0.56 -19.44
N ASP A 220 -25.97 0.09 -19.96
CA ASP A 220 -25.94 -1.16 -20.77
C ASP A 220 -26.35 -2.37 -19.93
N ILE A 221 -25.95 -2.38 -18.65
CA ILE A 221 -26.32 -3.42 -17.70
C ILE A 221 -27.84 -3.35 -17.40
N ALA A 222 -28.34 -2.14 -17.12
CA ALA A 222 -29.75 -1.91 -16.81
C ALA A 222 -30.66 -2.36 -17.98
N ASP A 223 -30.34 -1.94 -19.20
CA ASP A 223 -31.09 -2.30 -20.42
C ASP A 223 -31.13 -3.84 -20.66
N GLU A 224 -29.96 -4.52 -20.46
CA GLU A 224 -29.92 -5.98 -20.69
C GLU A 224 -30.63 -6.81 -19.61
N ILE A 225 -30.67 -6.32 -18.36
CA ILE A 225 -31.44 -7.00 -17.30
C ILE A 225 -32.86 -6.54 -17.17
N GLY A 226 -33.31 -5.57 -18.00
CA GLY A 226 -34.70 -5.15 -18.17
C GLY A 226 -35.21 -4.17 -17.12
N ILE A 227 -34.37 -3.19 -16.72
CA ILE A 227 -34.73 -2.08 -15.82
C ILE A 227 -34.31 -0.73 -16.39
#